data_3011efa20aba6daba71cda5634afd679
#
_entry.id   3011efa20aba6daba71cda5634afd679
#
_cell.length_a   1.000
_cell.length_b   1.000
_cell.length_c   1.000
_cell.angle_alpha   90.00
_cell.angle_beta   90.00
_cell.angle_gamma   90.00
#
_symmetry.space_group_name_H-M   'P 1'
#
loop_
_entity.id
_entity.type
_entity.pdbx_description
1 polymer ?
#
loop_
_entity_poly.entity_id
_entity_poly.type
_entity_poly.pdbx_seq_one_letter_code
_entity_poly.pdbx_strand_id
1 'polypeptide(L)'
;MKKNKSVLIDKNPGRNAQTFGIARELGTNLDYIHNPSVGVIGNGGDSQCYLGVKLKVDTIHDALKNRIDEKNSNFKMRLVAPEFTIATSDGMRNGTREMRYSLIGREVTNDAICEHLSASGLEGTIAVVACDKPPVGTLSALLEHNRPAIIMSDGTIRPGTDSITKEPLDIISSFQLAGSDDEDLKCRIAKESCPGYGSCGGMFTYNTMQTFIAVVGMQPLHMVSPASDDPRRLKVFPNELVLSLIHISEPTRRI
;
A
#
# COMPACT_ATOMS: atom_id res chain seq x y z
N MET A 1 -8.56 -1.78 34.34
CA MET A 1 -7.94 -1.24 33.10
C MET A 1 -8.71 -0.02 32.65
N LYS A 2 -8.11 1.17 32.56
CA LYS A 2 -8.72 2.30 31.85
C LYS A 2 -8.87 1.88 30.39
N LYS A 3 -10.11 1.78 29.88
CA LYS A 3 -10.36 1.57 28.47
C LYS A 3 -9.65 2.69 27.71
N ASN A 4 -8.66 2.35 26.87
CA ASN A 4 -8.09 3.31 25.95
C ASN A 4 -9.22 3.75 25.03
N LYS A 5 -9.69 4.97 25.23
CA LYS A 5 -10.65 5.59 24.32
C LYS A 5 -9.87 6.26 23.21
N SER A 6 -10.39 6.20 21.98
CA SER A 6 -9.84 6.98 20.89
C SER A 6 -9.74 8.46 21.29
N VAL A 7 -8.63 9.10 20.95
CA VAL A 7 -8.46 10.55 21.13
C VAL A 7 -9.42 11.36 20.24
N LEU A 8 -9.98 10.71 19.22
CA LEU A 8 -10.85 11.30 18.20
C LEU A 8 -12.34 11.02 18.40
N ILE A 9 -12.71 10.47 19.57
CA ILE A 9 -14.14 10.31 19.90
C ILE A 9 -14.77 11.69 20.01
N ASP A 10 -15.52 11.98 19.00
CA ASP A 10 -16.33 13.16 18.94
C ASP A 10 -17.67 12.93 19.66
N LYS A 11 -18.15 13.98 20.32
CA LYS A 11 -19.52 14.03 20.85
C LYS A 11 -20.56 14.33 19.76
N ASN A 12 -20.12 14.45 18.49
CA ASN A 12 -21.01 14.77 17.37
C ASN A 12 -21.86 13.55 16.97
N PRO A 13 -23.19 13.59 17.16
CA PRO A 13 -24.07 12.47 16.83
C PRO A 13 -24.05 12.11 15.34
N GLY A 14 -23.86 13.09 14.45
CA GLY A 14 -23.82 12.86 13.00
C GLY A 14 -22.62 12.02 12.58
N ARG A 15 -21.43 12.33 13.09
CA ARG A 15 -20.24 11.51 12.86
C ARG A 15 -20.41 10.10 13.42
N ASN A 16 -20.93 9.99 14.64
CA ASN A 16 -21.15 8.69 15.27
C ASN A 16 -22.14 7.83 14.47
N ALA A 17 -23.22 8.41 13.94
CA ALA A 17 -24.18 7.69 13.10
C ALA A 17 -23.51 7.09 11.86
N GLN A 18 -22.65 7.84 11.17
CA GLN A 18 -21.88 7.32 10.02
C GLN A 18 -20.91 6.23 10.45
N THR A 19 -20.20 6.41 11.55
CA THR A 19 -19.26 5.40 12.06
C THR A 19 -19.96 4.09 12.42
N PHE A 20 -21.14 4.15 13.04
CA PHE A 20 -21.97 2.97 13.30
C PHE A 20 -22.47 2.33 11.99
N GLY A 21 -22.84 3.13 10.99
CA GLY A 21 -23.25 2.65 9.67
C GLY A 21 -22.14 1.84 9.01
N ILE A 22 -20.94 2.41 8.94
CA ILE A 22 -19.75 1.72 8.37
C ILE A 22 -19.46 0.42 9.13
N ALA A 23 -19.49 0.44 10.46
CA ALA A 23 -19.19 -0.74 11.26
C ALA A 23 -20.20 -1.88 11.02
N ARG A 24 -21.49 -1.57 10.81
CA ARG A 24 -22.50 -2.56 10.45
C ARG A 24 -22.23 -3.17 9.09
N GLU A 25 -21.92 -2.35 8.08
CA GLU A 25 -21.65 -2.82 6.72
C GLU A 25 -20.35 -3.67 6.65
N LEU A 26 -19.33 -3.32 7.42
CA LEU A 26 -18.11 -4.12 7.54
C LEU A 26 -18.30 -5.39 8.41
N GLY A 27 -19.44 -5.53 9.09
CA GLY A 27 -19.66 -6.63 10.03
C GLY A 27 -18.67 -6.64 11.19
N THR A 28 -18.31 -5.45 11.69
CA THR A 28 -17.40 -5.31 12.84
C THR A 28 -18.20 -5.14 14.13
N ASN A 29 -17.56 -5.42 15.28
CA ASN A 29 -18.23 -5.32 16.56
C ASN A 29 -18.49 -3.86 16.93
N LEU A 30 -19.76 -3.52 17.12
CA LEU A 30 -20.22 -2.16 17.47
C LEU A 30 -19.69 -1.68 18.83
N ASP A 31 -19.32 -2.59 19.73
CA ASP A 31 -18.75 -2.24 21.04
C ASP A 31 -17.37 -1.57 20.91
N TYR A 32 -16.72 -1.71 19.73
CA TYR A 32 -15.39 -1.17 19.49
C TYR A 32 -15.40 0.22 18.82
N ILE A 33 -16.56 0.78 18.55
CA ILE A 33 -16.70 2.10 17.90
C ILE A 33 -15.88 3.18 18.61
N HIS A 34 -15.82 3.12 19.93
CA HIS A 34 -15.12 4.10 20.76
C HIS A 34 -13.66 3.72 21.08
N ASN A 35 -13.18 2.64 20.53
CA ASN A 35 -11.78 2.25 20.67
C ASN A 35 -10.90 2.97 19.63
N PRO A 36 -9.58 2.99 19.83
CA PRO A 36 -8.65 3.46 18.82
C PRO A 36 -8.91 2.76 17.47
N SER A 37 -8.70 3.48 16.40
CA SER A 37 -9.02 3.02 15.05
C SER A 37 -7.79 2.51 14.31
N VAL A 38 -7.99 1.50 13.49
CA VAL A 38 -6.96 0.92 12.64
C VAL A 38 -7.53 0.67 11.25
N GLY A 39 -6.69 0.84 10.24
CA GLY A 39 -7.11 0.64 8.85
C GLY A 39 -5.96 0.34 7.90
N VAL A 40 -6.35 0.00 6.68
CA VAL A 40 -5.43 -0.27 5.57
C VAL A 40 -5.70 0.72 4.47
N ILE A 41 -4.64 1.33 3.95
CA ILE A 41 -4.69 2.23 2.81
C ILE A 41 -3.86 1.68 1.66
N GLY A 42 -4.25 1.99 0.43
CA GLY A 42 -3.52 1.63 -0.77
C GLY A 42 -3.56 2.73 -1.82
N ASN A 43 -2.81 2.52 -2.89
CA ASN A 43 -2.82 3.39 -4.05
C ASN A 43 -3.42 2.63 -5.23
N GLY A 44 -4.22 3.29 -6.04
CA GLY A 44 -4.88 2.68 -7.18
C GLY A 44 -4.87 3.56 -8.43
N GLY A 45 -4.88 2.93 -9.59
CA GLY A 45 -4.89 3.61 -10.87
C GLY A 45 -4.78 2.62 -12.03
N ASP A 46 -4.92 3.11 -13.26
CA ASP A 46 -4.79 2.31 -14.47
C ASP A 46 -3.32 2.07 -14.82
N SER A 47 -2.73 1.06 -14.18
CA SER A 47 -1.36 0.61 -14.45
C SER A 47 -1.13 -0.77 -13.85
N GLN A 48 -0.29 -1.57 -14.50
CA GLN A 48 0.21 -2.86 -13.98
C GLN A 48 0.76 -2.75 -12.56
N CYS A 49 1.36 -1.61 -12.19
CA CYS A 49 1.92 -1.38 -10.87
C CYS A 49 0.89 -1.49 -9.75
N TYR A 50 -0.40 -1.23 -10.04
CA TYR A 50 -1.46 -1.16 -9.02
C TYR A 50 -2.40 -2.37 -9.01
N LEU A 51 -2.33 -3.26 -10.00
CA LEU A 51 -3.28 -4.37 -10.10
C LEU A 51 -3.23 -5.32 -8.89
N GLY A 52 -2.05 -5.49 -8.30
CA GLY A 52 -1.89 -6.32 -7.10
C GLY A 52 -2.20 -5.61 -5.78
N VAL A 53 -2.25 -4.28 -5.76
CA VAL A 53 -2.39 -3.49 -4.52
C VAL A 53 -3.73 -3.76 -3.85
N LYS A 54 -4.83 -3.71 -4.62
CA LYS A 54 -6.17 -3.92 -4.06
C LYS A 54 -6.29 -5.27 -3.37
N LEU A 55 -5.84 -6.34 -4.01
CA LEU A 55 -5.89 -7.68 -3.45
C LEU A 55 -5.13 -7.78 -2.12
N LYS A 56 -3.98 -7.13 -2.02
CA LYS A 56 -3.16 -7.10 -0.79
C LYS A 56 -3.81 -6.27 0.30
N VAL A 57 -4.38 -5.12 -0.05
CA VAL A 57 -5.15 -4.28 0.90
C VAL A 57 -6.32 -5.06 1.48
N ASP A 58 -7.12 -5.71 0.63
CA ASP A 58 -8.27 -6.51 1.06
C ASP A 58 -7.80 -7.66 1.99
N THR A 59 -6.73 -8.37 1.61
CA THR A 59 -6.21 -9.49 2.42
C THR A 59 -5.67 -9.03 3.79
N ILE A 60 -5.01 -7.87 3.85
CA ILE A 60 -4.52 -7.30 5.11
C ILE A 60 -5.70 -6.82 5.96
N HIS A 61 -6.70 -6.22 5.34
CA HIS A 61 -7.91 -5.78 6.03
C HIS A 61 -8.65 -6.96 6.67
N ASP A 62 -8.78 -8.08 5.94
CA ASP A 62 -9.34 -9.32 6.47
C ASP A 62 -8.51 -9.88 7.64
N ALA A 63 -7.18 -9.83 7.54
CA ALA A 63 -6.29 -10.25 8.62
C ALA A 63 -6.47 -9.37 9.88
N LEU A 64 -6.61 -8.05 9.72
CA LEU A 64 -6.94 -7.13 10.82
C LEU A 64 -8.29 -7.47 11.44
N LYS A 65 -9.32 -7.68 10.62
CA LYS A 65 -10.67 -8.05 11.07
C LYS A 65 -10.64 -9.33 11.89
N ASN A 66 -10.02 -10.38 11.36
CA ASN A 66 -9.89 -11.66 12.03
C ASN A 66 -9.19 -11.52 13.39
N ARG A 67 -8.13 -10.70 13.45
CA ARG A 67 -7.39 -10.46 14.69
C ARG A 67 -8.21 -9.69 15.74
N ILE A 68 -9.01 -8.72 15.31
CA ILE A 68 -9.91 -7.96 16.18
C ILE A 68 -11.02 -8.87 16.73
N ASP A 69 -11.59 -9.74 15.90
CA ASP A 69 -12.71 -10.61 16.23
C ASP A 69 -12.28 -11.86 17.05
N GLU A 70 -10.99 -12.17 17.11
CA GLU A 70 -10.47 -13.30 17.88
C GLU A 70 -10.82 -13.15 19.36
N LYS A 71 -11.46 -14.18 19.96
CA LYS A 71 -12.03 -14.13 21.31
C LYS A 71 -11.02 -13.72 22.40
N ASN A 72 -9.80 -14.24 22.33
CA ASN A 72 -8.75 -14.02 23.31
C ASN A 72 -7.80 -12.88 22.93
N SER A 73 -8.06 -12.16 21.86
CA SER A 73 -7.24 -11.03 21.45
C SER A 73 -7.44 -9.84 22.39
N ASN A 74 -6.35 -9.24 22.82
CA ASN A 74 -6.36 -7.94 23.50
C ASN A 74 -6.45 -6.78 22.50
N PHE A 75 -6.30 -7.06 21.20
CA PHE A 75 -6.34 -6.08 20.11
C PHE A 75 -7.80 -5.79 19.72
N LYS A 76 -8.48 -5.00 20.53
CA LYS A 76 -9.87 -4.60 20.32
C LYS A 76 -9.90 -3.16 19.80
N MET A 77 -9.88 -3.02 18.47
CA MET A 77 -9.79 -1.76 17.75
C MET A 77 -11.05 -1.53 16.91
N ARG A 78 -11.33 -0.29 16.57
CA ARG A 78 -12.31 0.04 15.53
C ARG A 78 -11.66 -0.14 14.17
N LEU A 79 -12.17 -1.06 13.38
CA LEU A 79 -11.70 -1.25 12.01
C LEU A 79 -12.32 -0.19 11.09
N VAL A 80 -11.50 0.46 10.29
CA VAL A 80 -11.92 1.40 9.25
C VAL A 80 -11.99 0.67 7.91
N ALA A 81 -12.90 1.08 7.03
CA ALA A 81 -12.99 0.52 5.68
C ALA A 81 -11.66 0.69 4.93
N PRO A 82 -11.31 -0.22 4.01
CA PRO A 82 -10.12 -0.05 3.18
C PRO A 82 -10.24 1.22 2.34
N GLU A 83 -9.17 2.00 2.27
CA GLU A 83 -9.16 3.26 1.55
C GLU A 83 -8.11 3.25 0.44
N PHE A 84 -8.43 3.90 -0.68
CA PHE A 84 -7.55 3.98 -1.83
C PHE A 84 -7.41 5.42 -2.31
N THR A 85 -6.16 5.86 -2.47
CA THR A 85 -5.88 7.12 -3.16
C THR A 85 -5.69 6.87 -4.65
N ILE A 86 -6.17 7.80 -5.46
CA ILE A 86 -5.91 7.78 -6.91
C ILE A 86 -4.42 8.06 -7.13
N ALA A 87 -3.79 7.20 -7.92
CA ALA A 87 -2.41 7.36 -8.33
C ALA A 87 -2.24 7.05 -9.81
N THR A 88 -1.25 7.64 -10.43
CA THR A 88 -0.89 7.37 -11.82
C THR A 88 0.56 6.97 -11.91
N SER A 89 0.84 6.02 -12.80
CA SER A 89 2.19 5.52 -13.04
C SER A 89 2.97 6.46 -13.94
N ASP A 90 4.22 6.76 -13.59
CA ASP A 90 5.14 7.45 -14.48
C ASP A 90 5.48 6.59 -15.71
N GLY A 91 5.41 5.27 -15.59
CA GLY A 91 5.54 4.36 -16.73
C GLY A 91 4.49 4.62 -17.82
N MET A 92 3.25 4.91 -17.43
CA MET A 92 2.16 5.24 -18.37
C MET A 92 2.31 6.64 -18.99
N ARG A 93 3.10 7.50 -18.39
CA ARG A 93 3.38 8.87 -18.88
C ARG A 93 4.71 8.98 -19.60
N ASN A 94 5.56 7.97 -19.49
CA ASN A 94 6.91 7.99 -20.02
C ASN A 94 6.90 8.25 -21.55
N GLY A 95 7.78 9.17 -21.98
CA GLY A 95 7.84 9.58 -23.39
C GLY A 95 6.69 10.49 -23.85
N THR A 96 5.75 10.86 -22.97
CA THR A 96 4.64 11.74 -23.29
C THR A 96 4.76 13.10 -22.62
N ARG A 97 4.03 14.10 -23.16
CA ARG A 97 3.93 15.45 -22.59
C ARG A 97 3.36 15.41 -21.16
N GLU A 98 2.59 14.38 -20.81
CA GLU A 98 1.91 14.26 -19.52
C GLU A 98 2.86 13.91 -18.37
N MET A 99 4.13 13.62 -18.66
CA MET A 99 5.17 13.44 -17.64
C MET A 99 5.34 14.68 -16.74
N ARG A 100 4.95 15.87 -17.19
CA ARG A 100 4.91 17.10 -16.38
C ARG A 100 4.07 16.99 -15.09
N TYR A 101 3.12 16.07 -15.02
CA TYR A 101 2.30 15.82 -13.82
C TYR A 101 2.93 14.85 -12.83
N SER A 102 4.10 14.31 -13.11
CA SER A 102 4.75 13.30 -12.29
C SER A 102 5.00 13.78 -10.84
N LEU A 103 5.67 14.92 -10.68
CA LEU A 103 5.98 15.45 -9.33
C LEU A 103 4.72 15.86 -8.57
N ILE A 104 3.74 16.44 -9.25
CA ILE A 104 2.45 16.81 -8.66
C ILE A 104 1.76 15.58 -8.07
N GLY A 105 1.86 14.42 -8.72
CA GLY A 105 1.28 13.16 -8.24
C GLY A 105 1.78 12.73 -6.85
N ARG A 106 3.01 13.10 -6.49
CA ARG A 106 3.55 12.85 -5.15
C ARG A 106 2.83 13.69 -4.09
N GLU A 107 2.68 14.98 -4.34
CA GLU A 107 2.01 15.91 -3.41
C GLU A 107 0.53 15.56 -3.26
N VAL A 108 -0.16 15.31 -4.37
CA VAL A 108 -1.57 14.88 -4.34
C VAL A 108 -1.76 13.59 -3.54
N THR A 109 -0.84 12.64 -3.66
CA THR A 109 -0.89 11.40 -2.86
C THR A 109 -0.71 11.71 -1.36
N ASN A 110 0.23 12.59 -1.02
CA ASN A 110 0.44 13.02 0.37
C ASN A 110 -0.82 13.66 0.94
N ASP A 111 -1.36 14.66 0.26
CA ASP A 111 -2.51 15.42 0.73
C ASP A 111 -3.76 14.55 0.87
N ALA A 112 -4.03 13.69 -0.13
CA ALA A 112 -5.16 12.78 -0.09
C ALA A 112 -5.07 11.79 1.10
N ILE A 113 -3.88 11.27 1.39
CA ILE A 113 -3.68 10.38 2.54
C ILE A 113 -3.84 11.14 3.84
N CYS A 114 -3.28 12.34 3.98
CA CYS A 114 -3.45 13.17 5.17
C CYS A 114 -4.93 13.49 5.44
N GLU A 115 -5.70 13.79 4.39
CA GLU A 115 -7.14 13.99 4.49
C GLU A 115 -7.85 12.74 5.02
N HIS A 116 -7.58 11.56 4.42
CA HIS A 116 -8.17 10.29 4.87
C HIS A 116 -7.81 9.95 6.31
N LEU A 117 -6.54 10.00 6.66
CA LEU A 117 -6.06 9.71 8.02
C LEU A 117 -6.74 10.61 9.05
N SER A 118 -6.91 11.88 8.70
CA SER A 118 -7.57 12.89 9.54
C SER A 118 -9.06 12.64 9.66
N ALA A 119 -9.77 12.46 8.53
CA ALA A 119 -11.22 12.27 8.49
C ALA A 119 -11.65 10.95 9.16
N SER A 120 -10.99 9.85 8.84
CA SER A 120 -11.28 8.53 9.42
C SER A 120 -10.79 8.40 10.86
N GLY A 121 -9.89 9.30 11.27
CA GLY A 121 -9.28 9.31 12.59
C GLY A 121 -8.44 8.07 12.85
N LEU A 122 -7.65 7.65 11.88
CA LEU A 122 -6.78 6.47 12.01
C LEU A 122 -5.68 6.71 13.05
N GLU A 123 -5.60 5.81 14.01
CA GLU A 123 -4.60 5.80 15.08
C GLU A 123 -3.56 4.69 14.88
N GLY A 124 -3.79 3.81 13.90
CA GLY A 124 -2.84 2.82 13.41
C GLY A 124 -3.09 2.51 11.94
N THR A 125 -2.03 2.50 11.11
CA THR A 125 -2.17 2.38 9.66
C THR A 125 -1.23 1.34 9.08
N ILE A 126 -1.76 0.48 8.21
CA ILE A 126 -0.96 -0.33 7.29
C ILE A 126 -1.16 0.23 5.88
N ALA A 127 -0.08 0.57 5.20
CA ALA A 127 -0.13 1.10 3.84
C ALA A 127 0.46 0.10 2.84
N VAL A 128 -0.20 -0.10 1.70
CA VAL A 128 0.34 -0.86 0.56
C VAL A 128 0.65 0.11 -0.57
N VAL A 129 1.92 0.15 -0.98
CA VAL A 129 2.41 1.12 -1.97
C VAL A 129 3.04 0.43 -3.17
N ALA A 130 2.83 1.02 -4.34
CA ALA A 130 3.39 0.58 -5.61
C ALA A 130 3.82 1.78 -6.47
N CYS A 131 4.57 1.50 -7.53
CA CYS A 131 5.05 2.51 -8.46
C CYS A 131 6.01 3.52 -7.82
N ASP A 132 6.23 4.68 -8.43
CA ASP A 132 7.34 5.60 -8.10
C ASP A 132 6.95 6.76 -7.17
N LYS A 133 5.80 7.40 -7.34
CA LYS A 133 5.39 8.55 -6.52
C LYS A 133 4.63 8.16 -5.23
N PRO A 134 3.74 7.14 -5.25
CA PRO A 134 3.01 6.75 -4.06
C PRO A 134 3.86 6.35 -2.85
N PRO A 135 4.99 5.62 -2.98
CA PRO A 135 5.83 5.32 -1.82
C PRO A 135 6.33 6.56 -1.10
N VAL A 136 6.71 7.60 -1.87
CA VAL A 136 7.20 8.88 -1.32
C VAL A 136 6.06 9.65 -0.66
N GLY A 137 4.94 9.83 -1.38
CA GLY A 137 3.77 10.56 -0.87
C GLY A 137 3.18 9.89 0.37
N THR A 138 3.05 8.57 0.36
CA THR A 138 2.53 7.80 1.50
C THR A 138 3.45 7.88 2.71
N LEU A 139 4.76 7.73 2.52
CA LEU A 139 5.73 7.86 3.61
C LEU A 139 5.66 9.25 4.25
N SER A 140 5.61 10.31 3.42
CA SER A 140 5.49 11.69 3.89
C SER A 140 4.23 11.89 4.72
N ALA A 141 3.08 11.45 4.23
CA ALA A 141 1.80 11.57 4.92
C ALA A 141 1.78 10.83 6.26
N LEU A 142 2.33 9.61 6.32
CA LEU A 142 2.38 8.82 7.55
C LEU A 142 3.32 9.46 8.59
N LEU A 143 4.43 10.07 8.16
CA LEU A 143 5.34 10.79 9.04
C LEU A 143 4.70 12.09 9.55
N GLU A 144 3.99 12.82 8.71
CA GLU A 144 3.25 14.02 9.09
C GLU A 144 2.12 13.69 10.08
N HIS A 145 1.38 12.62 9.82
CA HIS A 145 0.33 12.16 10.72
C HIS A 145 0.86 11.70 12.09
N ASN A 146 2.09 11.24 12.13
CA ASN A 146 2.83 10.86 13.34
C ASN A 146 2.07 9.88 14.26
N ARG A 147 1.50 8.83 13.67
CA ARG A 147 0.84 7.72 14.37
C ARG A 147 1.52 6.39 14.00
N PRO A 148 1.35 5.34 14.80
CA PRO A 148 1.84 4.01 14.46
C PRO A 148 1.47 3.62 13.04
N ALA A 149 2.47 3.33 12.22
CA ALA A 149 2.26 2.94 10.84
C ALA A 149 3.32 1.96 10.36
N ILE A 150 2.92 1.12 9.42
CA ILE A 150 3.83 0.21 8.72
C ILE A 150 3.47 0.19 7.23
N ILE A 151 4.48 0.07 6.39
CA ILE A 151 4.30 0.07 4.94
C ILE A 151 4.64 -1.33 4.41
N MET A 152 3.88 -1.80 3.44
CA MET A 152 4.25 -2.92 2.58
C MET A 152 4.38 -2.43 1.15
N SER A 153 5.55 -2.58 0.58
CA SER A 153 5.73 -2.40 -0.86
C SER A 153 5.06 -3.55 -1.62
N ASP A 154 4.37 -3.25 -2.72
CA ASP A 154 3.61 -4.24 -3.51
C ASP A 154 4.49 -5.38 -4.05
N GLY A 155 5.73 -5.08 -4.40
CA GLY A 155 6.68 -6.00 -5.01
C GLY A 155 6.91 -5.70 -6.48
N THR A 156 7.98 -6.28 -7.00
CA THR A 156 8.38 -6.08 -8.40
C THR A 156 7.65 -7.02 -9.35
N ILE A 157 7.41 -6.56 -10.58
CA ILE A 157 6.95 -7.41 -11.67
C ILE A 157 8.04 -8.39 -12.09
N ARG A 158 7.67 -9.60 -12.47
CA ARG A 158 8.63 -10.56 -13.02
C ARG A 158 9.03 -10.16 -14.44
N PRO A 159 10.27 -10.48 -14.85
CA PRO A 159 10.69 -10.31 -16.24
C PRO A 159 9.88 -11.24 -17.16
N GLY A 160 9.70 -10.79 -18.39
CA GLY A 160 9.23 -11.61 -19.49
C GLY A 160 10.36 -12.39 -20.17
N THR A 161 10.06 -12.96 -21.32
CA THR A 161 11.05 -13.73 -22.10
C THR A 161 10.84 -13.45 -23.58
N ASP A 162 11.88 -13.09 -24.29
CA ASP A 162 11.85 -12.93 -25.73
C ASP A 162 11.52 -14.26 -26.40
N SER A 163 10.45 -14.30 -27.18
CA SER A 163 9.99 -15.52 -27.85
C SER A 163 10.98 -16.06 -28.88
N ILE A 164 11.86 -15.22 -29.41
CA ILE A 164 12.88 -15.58 -30.43
C ILE A 164 14.21 -15.92 -29.76
N THR A 165 14.78 -14.99 -28.99
CA THR A 165 16.14 -15.16 -28.44
C THR A 165 16.17 -15.94 -27.12
N LYS A 166 15.01 -16.11 -26.45
CA LYS A 166 14.86 -16.72 -25.11
C LYS A 166 15.52 -15.93 -23.98
N GLU A 167 15.99 -14.73 -24.24
CA GLU A 167 16.57 -13.86 -23.22
C GLU A 167 15.47 -13.24 -22.32
N PRO A 168 15.78 -12.95 -21.05
CA PRO A 168 14.84 -12.26 -20.16
C PRO A 168 14.62 -10.83 -20.63
N LEU A 169 13.37 -10.39 -20.57
CA LEU A 169 12.94 -9.04 -20.92
C LEU A 169 12.32 -8.33 -19.72
N ASP A 170 12.63 -7.06 -19.57
CA ASP A 170 12.03 -6.18 -18.59
C ASP A 170 11.57 -4.86 -19.24
N ILE A 171 11.13 -3.90 -18.43
CA ILE A 171 10.68 -2.59 -18.95
C ILE A 171 11.82 -1.81 -19.61
N ILE A 172 13.08 -2.03 -19.21
CA ILE A 172 14.25 -1.37 -19.81
C ILE A 172 14.45 -1.87 -21.24
N SER A 173 14.24 -3.17 -21.48
CA SER A 173 14.29 -3.77 -22.81
C SER A 173 13.35 -3.04 -23.80
N SER A 174 12.14 -2.67 -23.35
CA SER A 174 11.22 -1.86 -24.14
C SER A 174 11.72 -0.41 -24.32
N PHE A 175 12.25 0.22 -23.29
CA PHE A 175 12.73 1.60 -23.37
C PHE A 175 13.92 1.76 -24.32
N GLN A 176 14.80 0.77 -24.39
CA GLN A 176 15.96 0.78 -25.28
C GLN A 176 15.57 0.84 -26.77
N LEU A 177 14.35 0.41 -27.10
CA LEU A 177 13.86 0.42 -28.47
C LEU A 177 13.13 1.71 -28.88
N ALA A 178 13.07 2.73 -28.00
CA ALA A 178 12.34 3.97 -28.28
C ALA A 178 12.81 4.69 -29.57
N GLY A 179 14.09 4.56 -29.92
CA GLY A 179 14.67 5.13 -31.16
C GLY A 179 14.80 4.13 -32.31
N SER A 180 14.27 2.92 -32.22
CA SER A 180 14.31 1.95 -33.30
C SER A 180 13.26 2.25 -34.37
N ASP A 181 13.60 2.03 -35.64
CA ASP A 181 12.66 2.12 -36.78
C ASP A 181 11.95 0.78 -37.03
N ASP A 182 12.32 -0.30 -36.34
CA ASP A 182 11.71 -1.62 -36.46
C ASP A 182 10.44 -1.71 -35.58
N GLU A 183 9.29 -1.45 -36.18
CA GLU A 183 7.99 -1.46 -35.48
C GLU A 183 7.57 -2.87 -35.04
N ASP A 184 7.94 -3.92 -35.79
CA ASP A 184 7.62 -5.30 -35.43
C ASP A 184 8.41 -5.73 -34.19
N LEU A 185 9.68 -5.39 -34.14
CA LEU A 185 10.53 -5.60 -32.96
C LEU A 185 9.99 -4.85 -31.73
N LYS A 186 9.68 -3.56 -31.89
CA LYS A 186 9.09 -2.75 -30.79
C LYS A 186 7.83 -3.39 -30.26
N CYS A 187 6.91 -3.77 -31.15
CA CYS A 187 5.63 -4.36 -30.78
C CYS A 187 5.80 -5.70 -30.05
N ARG A 188 6.71 -6.56 -30.53
CA ARG A 188 7.01 -7.84 -29.91
C ARG A 188 7.62 -7.66 -28.51
N ILE A 189 8.68 -6.88 -28.39
CA ILE A 189 9.35 -6.65 -27.10
C ILE A 189 8.41 -5.97 -26.10
N ALA A 190 7.58 -5.00 -26.52
CA ALA A 190 6.60 -4.37 -25.64
C ALA A 190 5.57 -5.37 -25.09
N LYS A 191 5.13 -6.34 -25.89
CA LYS A 191 4.18 -7.38 -25.45
C LYS A 191 4.79 -8.39 -24.50
N GLU A 192 6.08 -8.66 -24.64
CA GLU A 192 6.76 -9.77 -23.96
C GLU A 192 7.55 -9.33 -22.70
N SER A 193 7.81 -8.03 -22.52
CA SER A 193 8.73 -7.52 -21.48
C SER A 193 8.23 -7.67 -20.05
N CYS A 194 6.94 -7.44 -19.81
CA CYS A 194 6.41 -7.33 -18.45
C CYS A 194 5.08 -8.09 -18.30
N PRO A 195 5.10 -9.43 -18.27
CA PRO A 195 3.89 -10.21 -18.05
C PRO A 195 3.46 -10.14 -16.58
N GLY A 196 2.15 -10.01 -16.34
CA GLY A 196 1.61 -9.99 -14.98
C GLY A 196 1.52 -8.58 -14.37
N TYR A 197 1.71 -8.47 -13.08
CA TYR A 197 1.57 -7.21 -12.35
C TYR A 197 2.69 -6.99 -11.33
N GLY A 198 2.90 -5.74 -10.95
CA GLY A 198 3.91 -5.32 -9.99
C GLY A 198 4.63 -4.05 -10.44
N SER A 199 5.44 -3.51 -9.56
CA SER A 199 6.28 -2.35 -9.85
C SER A 199 7.52 -2.73 -10.66
N CYS A 200 8.15 -1.75 -11.31
CA CYS A 200 9.34 -1.99 -12.14
C CYS A 200 10.43 -2.75 -11.38
N GLY A 201 11.08 -3.72 -12.06
CA GLY A 201 12.14 -4.54 -11.46
C GLY A 201 13.49 -3.81 -11.32
N GLY A 202 13.74 -2.74 -12.09
CA GLY A 202 14.96 -1.95 -12.00
C GLY A 202 15.06 -1.12 -10.71
N MET A 203 16.28 -0.68 -10.36
CA MET A 203 16.51 0.18 -9.19
C MET A 203 16.12 1.63 -9.50
N PHE A 204 14.86 1.82 -9.90
CA PHE A 204 14.22 3.12 -10.07
C PHE A 204 13.66 3.63 -8.73
N THR A 205 12.82 4.65 -8.79
CA THR A 205 12.25 5.28 -7.58
C THR A 205 11.55 4.26 -6.68
N TYR A 206 10.77 3.33 -7.25
CA TYR A 206 10.07 2.32 -6.45
C TYR A 206 11.02 1.47 -5.61
N ASN A 207 12.00 0.80 -6.23
CA ASN A 207 12.95 -0.07 -5.52
C ASN A 207 13.86 0.71 -4.57
N THR A 208 14.24 1.93 -4.94
CA THR A 208 14.98 2.85 -4.06
C THR A 208 14.15 3.19 -2.83
N MET A 209 12.88 3.54 -3.00
CA MET A 209 12.01 3.91 -1.90
C MET A 209 11.63 2.74 -1.01
N GLN A 210 11.34 1.56 -1.55
CA GLN A 210 11.08 0.40 -0.70
C GLN A 210 12.30 0.02 0.16
N THR A 211 13.51 0.15 -0.39
CA THR A 211 14.73 -0.06 0.37
C THR A 211 14.89 1.01 1.46
N PHE A 212 14.66 2.27 1.13
CA PHE A 212 14.70 3.37 2.10
C PHE A 212 13.68 3.18 3.23
N ILE A 213 12.42 2.83 2.89
CA ILE A 213 11.35 2.56 3.86
C ILE A 213 11.74 1.42 4.81
N ALA A 214 12.41 0.39 4.30
CA ALA A 214 12.90 -0.70 5.14
C ALA A 214 14.08 -0.26 6.04
N VAL A 215 15.01 0.54 5.51
CA VAL A 215 16.15 1.06 6.28
C VAL A 215 15.71 1.96 7.44
N VAL A 216 14.68 2.79 7.24
CA VAL A 216 14.12 3.63 8.32
C VAL A 216 13.17 2.85 9.26
N GLY A 217 13.02 1.55 9.06
CA GLY A 217 12.28 0.66 9.96
C GLY A 217 10.76 0.66 9.77
N MET A 218 10.24 1.26 8.70
CA MET A 218 8.80 1.29 8.41
C MET A 218 8.31 0.13 7.52
N GLN A 219 9.20 -0.77 7.11
CA GLN A 219 8.88 -2.02 6.41
C GLN A 219 9.81 -3.12 6.90
N PRO A 220 9.33 -4.35 7.17
CA PRO A 220 10.19 -5.49 7.44
C PRO A 220 11.11 -5.78 6.25
N LEU A 221 12.41 -5.96 6.52
CA LEU A 221 13.43 -6.08 5.46
C LEU A 221 13.17 -7.26 4.51
N HIS A 222 12.68 -8.39 5.01
CA HIS A 222 12.38 -9.58 4.21
C HIS A 222 11.20 -9.39 3.23
N MET A 223 10.43 -8.31 3.37
CA MET A 223 9.34 -7.96 2.46
C MET A 223 9.81 -7.13 1.24
N VAL A 224 11.07 -6.69 1.20
CA VAL A 224 11.59 -5.85 0.11
C VAL A 224 11.75 -6.64 -1.19
N SER A 225 12.40 -7.80 -1.15
CA SER A 225 12.82 -8.54 -2.34
C SER A 225 11.74 -9.38 -3.05
N PRO A 226 10.70 -9.94 -2.38
CA PRO A 226 9.74 -10.79 -3.05
C PRO A 226 9.00 -10.07 -4.18
N ALA A 227 8.77 -10.77 -5.30
CA ALA A 227 7.97 -10.26 -6.40
C ALA A 227 6.51 -9.98 -5.98
N SER A 228 5.79 -9.20 -6.77
CA SER A 228 4.39 -8.82 -6.46
C SER A 228 3.45 -10.03 -6.39
N ASP A 229 3.71 -11.05 -7.20
CA ASP A 229 2.96 -12.30 -7.25
C ASP A 229 3.46 -13.39 -6.28
N ASP A 230 4.43 -13.07 -5.41
CA ASP A 230 4.93 -14.03 -4.42
C ASP A 230 3.79 -14.41 -3.45
N PRO A 231 3.51 -15.73 -3.30
CA PRO A 231 2.41 -16.19 -2.45
C PRO A 231 2.49 -15.70 -0.99
N ARG A 232 3.68 -15.39 -0.48
CA ARG A 232 3.86 -14.88 0.88
C ARG A 232 3.16 -13.54 1.08
N ARG A 233 3.03 -12.71 0.03
CA ARG A 233 2.37 -11.41 0.09
C ARG A 233 0.88 -11.48 0.42
N LEU A 234 0.25 -12.61 0.16
CA LEU A 234 -1.16 -12.82 0.47
C LEU A 234 -1.38 -13.79 1.66
N LYS A 235 -0.43 -14.71 1.89
CA LYS A 235 -0.63 -15.78 2.88
C LYS A 235 0.11 -15.56 4.20
N VAL A 236 1.25 -14.87 4.18
CA VAL A 236 2.15 -14.73 5.33
C VAL A 236 2.24 -13.26 5.79
N PHE A 237 2.61 -12.36 4.89
CA PHE A 237 2.86 -10.96 5.22
C PHE A 237 1.67 -10.22 5.84
N PRO A 238 0.40 -10.45 5.45
CA PRO A 238 -0.72 -9.79 6.11
C PRO A 238 -0.74 -9.98 7.62
N ASN A 239 -0.55 -11.20 8.10
CA ASN A 239 -0.52 -11.49 9.54
C ASN A 239 0.71 -10.89 10.22
N GLU A 240 1.88 -10.92 9.58
CA GLU A 240 3.10 -10.31 10.11
C GLU A 240 2.97 -8.79 10.24
N LEU A 241 2.34 -8.11 9.27
CA LEU A 241 2.09 -6.68 9.32
C LEU A 241 1.12 -6.32 10.45
N VAL A 242 0.07 -7.10 10.62
CA VAL A 242 -0.88 -6.91 11.73
C VAL A 242 -0.18 -7.06 13.08
N LEU A 243 0.64 -8.10 13.25
CA LEU A 243 1.42 -8.29 14.48
C LEU A 243 2.43 -7.16 14.71
N SER A 244 3.10 -6.70 13.65
CA SER A 244 4.05 -5.59 13.72
C SER A 244 3.34 -4.30 14.15
N LEU A 245 2.17 -3.99 13.58
CA LEU A 245 1.39 -2.82 13.97
C LEU A 245 0.95 -2.89 15.42
N ILE A 246 0.54 -4.06 15.92
CA ILE A 246 0.18 -4.27 17.32
C ILE A 246 1.37 -3.95 18.23
N HIS A 247 2.56 -4.47 17.91
CA HIS A 247 3.76 -4.24 18.70
C HIS A 247 4.20 -2.77 18.71
N ILE A 248 4.01 -2.05 17.62
CA ILE A 248 4.34 -0.63 17.54
C ILE A 248 3.33 0.21 18.34
N SER A 249 2.04 -0.17 18.32
CA SER A 249 0.96 0.56 18.99
C SER A 249 0.82 0.23 20.46
N GLU A 250 1.25 -0.94 20.91
CA GLU A 250 1.35 -1.29 22.32
C GLU A 250 2.74 -0.89 22.82
N PRO A 251 2.86 0.17 23.64
CA PRO A 251 4.14 0.47 24.26
C PRO A 251 4.55 -0.75 25.08
N THR A 252 5.62 -1.40 24.66
CA THR A 252 6.25 -2.47 25.42
C THR A 252 6.34 -2.01 26.87
N ARG A 253 5.65 -2.70 27.77
CA ARG A 253 5.91 -2.54 29.20
C ARG A 253 7.40 -2.78 29.35
N ARG A 254 8.15 -1.72 29.59
CA ARG A 254 9.53 -1.86 30.06
C ARG A 254 9.45 -2.69 31.33
N ILE A 255 9.99 -3.89 31.24
CA ILE A 255 10.27 -4.76 32.39
C ILE A 255 11.32 -4.06 33.23
#